data_5ed55a3fa5d04961306409f0c320b32e
#
_entry.id   5ed55a3fa5d04961306409f0c320b32e
#
_cell.length_a   1.000
_cell.length_b   1.000
_cell.length_c   1.000
_cell.angle_alpha   90.00
_cell.angle_beta   90.00
_cell.angle_gamma   90.00
#
_symmetry.space_group_name_H-M   'P 1'
#
loop_
_entity.id
_entity.type
_entity.pdbx_description
1 polymer ?
#
loop_
_entity_poly.entity_id
_entity_poly.type
_entity_poly.pdbx_seq_one_letter_code
_entity_poly.pdbx_strand_id
1 'polypeptide(L)'
;DESESRGLGDVYKRQIYALFLGALWLLWSGIYKPMIMGFGASSIGLVLLITHRMNNVDGDRVPVELNPIKFLGYFFWLLAEIAKSNIAVTKTILSPSMLIRQNLFTVPYTQRTDLGQVIFANSITLTPGTVSVETETGHFLVHAVSYTENDMDALADMDARVSATELAEPS
;
A
#
# COMPACT_ATOMS: atom_id res chain seq x y z
N ASP A 1 17.84 -22.60 -22.19
CA ASP A 1 18.27 -21.19 -22.00
C ASP A 1 17.23 -20.33 -21.21
N GLU A 2 15.91 -20.50 -21.44
CA GLU A 2 14.90 -19.75 -20.67
C GLU A 2 14.78 -20.17 -19.19
N SER A 3 14.99 -21.42 -18.86
CA SER A 3 14.95 -21.92 -17.48
C SER A 3 16.13 -21.45 -16.64
N GLU A 4 17.29 -21.27 -17.25
CA GLU A 4 18.52 -20.81 -16.60
C GLU A 4 18.47 -19.30 -16.33
N SER A 5 17.91 -18.51 -17.25
CA SER A 5 17.72 -17.07 -17.07
C SER A 5 16.67 -16.75 -16.00
N ARG A 6 15.60 -17.55 -15.87
CA ARG A 6 14.60 -17.45 -14.80
C ARG A 6 15.19 -17.77 -13.42
N GLY A 7 16.06 -18.82 -13.34
CA GLY A 7 16.73 -19.17 -12.08
C GLY A 7 17.67 -18.09 -11.56
N LEU A 8 18.43 -17.44 -12.44
CA LEU A 8 19.34 -16.34 -12.09
C LEU A 8 18.57 -15.11 -11.60
N GLY A 9 17.43 -14.78 -12.22
CA GLY A 9 16.58 -13.67 -11.79
C GLY A 9 15.98 -13.88 -10.38
N ASP A 10 15.58 -15.10 -10.06
CA ASP A 10 15.00 -15.43 -8.75
C ASP A 10 16.07 -15.43 -7.63
N VAL A 11 17.30 -15.86 -7.91
CA VAL A 11 18.42 -15.78 -6.97
C VAL A 11 18.78 -14.32 -6.69
N TYR A 12 18.85 -13.48 -7.71
CA TYR A 12 19.16 -12.07 -7.57
C TYR A 12 18.09 -11.31 -6.77
N LYS A 13 16.80 -11.58 -7.01
CA LYS A 13 15.70 -11.02 -6.23
C LYS A 13 15.79 -11.41 -4.76
N ARG A 14 16.08 -12.68 -4.46
CA ARG A 14 16.24 -13.14 -3.06
C ARG A 14 17.41 -12.44 -2.35
N GLN A 15 18.51 -12.20 -3.05
CA GLN A 15 19.64 -11.46 -2.49
C GLN A 15 19.25 -10.02 -2.14
N ILE A 16 18.51 -9.34 -3.04
CA ILE A 16 18.03 -7.98 -2.78
C ILE A 16 17.09 -7.95 -1.55
N TYR A 17 16.15 -8.89 -1.45
CA TYR A 17 15.27 -9.00 -0.29
C TYR A 17 16.05 -9.29 0.99
N ALA A 18 17.03 -10.19 0.95
CA ALA A 18 17.88 -10.48 2.11
C ALA A 18 18.66 -9.26 2.57
N LEU A 19 19.25 -8.51 1.64
CA LEU A 19 20.02 -7.30 1.91
C LEU A 19 19.10 -6.20 2.47
N PHE A 20 17.92 -6.01 1.89
CA PHE A 20 16.95 -5.03 2.35
C PHE A 20 16.46 -5.34 3.76
N LEU A 21 16.04 -6.59 4.03
CA LEU A 21 15.60 -7.03 5.35
C LEU A 21 16.73 -6.95 6.37
N GLY A 22 17.98 -7.27 5.97
CA GLY A 22 19.16 -7.14 6.80
C GLY A 22 19.43 -5.69 7.17
N ALA A 23 19.39 -4.79 6.22
CA ALA A 23 19.57 -3.35 6.45
C ALA A 23 18.46 -2.81 7.37
N LEU A 24 17.20 -3.20 7.15
CA LEU A 24 16.07 -2.81 7.98
C LEU A 24 16.23 -3.33 9.42
N TRP A 25 16.66 -4.58 9.59
CA TRP A 25 16.93 -5.17 10.91
C TRP A 25 18.03 -4.40 11.64
N LEU A 26 19.14 -4.11 10.97
CA LEU A 26 20.26 -3.36 11.55
C LEU A 26 19.86 -1.96 11.96
N LEU A 27 19.05 -1.29 11.14
CA LEU A 27 18.56 0.06 11.40
C LEU A 27 17.64 0.11 12.63
N TRP A 28 16.78 -0.91 12.78
CA TRP A 28 15.78 -0.91 13.86
C TRP A 28 16.25 -1.55 15.16
N SER A 29 17.16 -2.55 15.07
CA SER A 29 17.65 -3.26 16.25
C SER A 29 18.45 -2.38 17.19
N GLY A 30 19.31 -1.50 16.66
CA GLY A 30 20.20 -0.65 17.47
C GLY A 30 21.19 -1.40 18.37
N ILE A 31 21.12 -2.74 18.42
CA ILE A 31 21.93 -3.60 19.31
C ILE A 31 22.63 -4.66 18.47
N TYR A 32 23.97 -4.63 18.47
CA TYR A 32 24.80 -5.49 17.62
C TYR A 32 25.47 -6.64 18.39
N LYS A 33 24.79 -7.20 19.40
CA LYS A 33 25.27 -8.39 20.11
C LYS A 33 25.13 -9.63 19.25
N PRO A 34 26.08 -10.61 19.28
CA PRO A 34 26.06 -11.80 18.42
C PRO A 34 24.75 -12.58 18.49
N MET A 35 24.16 -12.67 19.66
CA MET A 35 22.88 -13.37 19.85
C MET A 35 21.73 -12.68 19.11
N ILE A 36 21.64 -11.36 19.16
CA ILE A 36 20.59 -10.56 18.49
C ILE A 36 20.81 -10.60 16.97
N MET A 37 22.04 -10.52 16.54
CA MET A 37 22.40 -10.68 15.12
C MET A 37 22.02 -12.08 14.60
N GLY A 38 22.22 -13.12 15.43
CA GLY A 38 21.79 -14.49 15.12
C GLY A 38 20.26 -14.59 14.97
N PHE A 39 19.49 -13.97 15.84
CA PHE A 39 18.02 -13.93 15.71
C PHE A 39 17.58 -13.17 14.45
N GLY A 40 18.25 -12.06 14.11
CA GLY A 40 18.00 -11.33 12.88
C GLY A 40 18.23 -12.18 11.64
N ALA A 41 19.39 -12.84 11.55
CA ALA A 41 19.70 -13.72 10.44
C ALA A 41 18.73 -14.90 10.33
N SER A 42 18.35 -15.52 11.45
CA SER A 42 17.38 -16.61 11.49
C SER A 42 16.00 -16.16 11.06
N SER A 43 15.54 -14.98 11.49
CA SER A 43 14.26 -14.38 11.10
C SER A 43 14.22 -14.09 9.60
N ILE A 44 15.28 -13.49 9.05
CA ILE A 44 15.39 -13.21 7.61
C ILE A 44 15.36 -14.53 6.81
N GLY A 45 16.12 -15.53 7.24
CA GLY A 45 16.12 -16.87 6.62
C GLY A 45 14.73 -17.50 6.61
N LEU A 46 14.02 -17.42 7.73
CA LEU A 46 12.66 -17.94 7.84
C LEU A 46 11.68 -17.22 6.91
N VAL A 47 11.72 -15.89 6.86
CA VAL A 47 10.87 -15.09 5.96
C VAL A 47 11.14 -15.47 4.51
N LEU A 48 12.40 -15.58 4.07
CA LEU A 48 12.76 -15.96 2.71
C LEU A 48 12.31 -17.38 2.36
N LEU A 49 12.38 -18.32 3.32
CA LEU A 49 11.87 -19.70 3.14
C LEU A 49 10.36 -19.73 2.98
N ILE A 50 9.62 -19.02 3.84
CA ILE A 50 8.15 -18.94 3.77
C ILE A 50 7.72 -18.31 2.46
N THR A 51 8.29 -17.15 2.11
CA THR A 51 7.98 -16.44 0.86
C THR A 51 8.26 -17.32 -0.36
N HIS A 52 9.40 -18.06 -0.35
CA HIS A 52 9.70 -18.99 -1.43
C HIS A 52 8.66 -20.11 -1.54
N ARG A 53 8.25 -20.67 -0.40
CA ARG A 53 7.25 -21.73 -0.38
C ARG A 53 5.88 -21.22 -0.84
N MET A 54 5.47 -20.03 -0.42
CA MET A 54 4.23 -19.39 -0.87
C MET A 54 4.23 -19.18 -2.38
N ASN A 55 5.26 -18.55 -2.93
CA ASN A 55 5.37 -18.33 -4.38
C ASN A 55 5.34 -19.63 -5.21
N ASN A 56 5.76 -20.76 -4.63
CA ASN A 56 5.72 -22.05 -5.33
C ASN A 56 4.34 -22.73 -5.23
N VAL A 57 3.55 -22.40 -4.20
CA VAL A 57 2.21 -22.99 -4.00
C VAL A 57 1.16 -22.19 -4.75
N ASP A 58 1.22 -20.87 -4.64
CA ASP A 58 0.18 -19.99 -5.18
C ASP A 58 0.28 -19.81 -6.71
N GLY A 59 1.45 -20.13 -7.31
CA GLY A 59 1.64 -20.02 -8.77
C GLY A 59 1.41 -18.61 -9.35
N ASP A 60 0.74 -17.77 -8.59
CA ASP A 60 0.39 -16.39 -8.91
C ASP A 60 1.52 -15.46 -8.46
N ARG A 61 2.37 -15.14 -9.40
CA ARG A 61 3.19 -13.95 -9.26
C ARG A 61 2.26 -12.77 -9.50
N VAL A 62 1.80 -12.09 -8.43
CA VAL A 62 1.15 -10.79 -8.60
C VAL A 62 2.16 -9.89 -9.33
N PRO A 63 1.97 -9.65 -10.63
CA PRO A 63 2.90 -8.78 -11.35
C PRO A 63 2.77 -7.39 -10.75
N VAL A 64 3.89 -6.82 -10.32
CA VAL A 64 3.90 -5.41 -9.86
C VAL A 64 3.85 -4.54 -11.12
N GLU A 65 2.65 -4.33 -11.64
CA GLU A 65 2.38 -3.55 -12.85
C GLU A 65 2.21 -2.06 -12.52
N LEU A 66 3.17 -1.52 -11.75
CA LEU A 66 3.19 -0.11 -11.39
C LEU A 66 4.41 0.60 -11.99
N ASN A 67 4.18 1.80 -12.49
CA ASN A 67 5.25 2.69 -12.89
C ASN A 67 5.88 3.34 -11.64
N PRO A 68 7.16 3.05 -11.30
CA PRO A 68 7.76 3.49 -10.05
C PRO A 68 7.87 5.01 -9.93
N ILE A 69 8.06 5.72 -11.04
CA ILE A 69 8.20 7.19 -11.05
C ILE A 69 6.83 7.83 -10.79
N LYS A 70 5.79 7.35 -11.45
CA LYS A 70 4.41 7.83 -11.23
C LYS A 70 3.93 7.51 -9.81
N PHE A 71 4.26 6.31 -9.32
CA PHE A 71 3.93 5.91 -7.95
C PHE A 71 4.63 6.79 -6.92
N LEU A 72 5.90 7.15 -7.12
CA LEU A 72 6.61 8.07 -6.24
C LEU A 72 5.95 9.46 -6.22
N GLY A 73 5.53 9.97 -7.38
CA GLY A 73 4.77 11.22 -7.47
C GLY A 73 3.44 11.16 -6.73
N TYR A 74 2.70 10.05 -6.92
CA TYR A 74 1.48 9.77 -6.18
C TYR A 74 1.70 9.72 -4.67
N PHE A 75 2.76 9.05 -4.22
CA PHE A 75 3.09 8.93 -2.80
C PHE A 75 3.28 10.31 -2.12
N PHE A 76 4.03 11.22 -2.73
CA PHE A 76 4.19 12.57 -2.18
C PHE A 76 2.90 13.38 -2.19
N TRP A 77 2.07 13.22 -3.23
CA TRP A 77 0.75 13.82 -3.27
C TRP A 77 -0.15 13.29 -2.13
N LEU A 78 -0.16 11.98 -1.91
CA LEU A 78 -0.92 11.33 -0.83
C LEU A 78 -0.47 11.83 0.55
N LEU A 79 0.83 11.97 0.80
CA LEU A 79 1.34 12.56 2.05
C LEU A 79 0.81 13.97 2.29
N ALA A 80 0.73 14.80 1.25
CA ALA A 80 0.15 16.14 1.35
C ALA A 80 -1.35 16.08 1.66
N GLU A 81 -2.08 15.13 1.06
CA GLU A 81 -3.50 14.93 1.32
C GLU A 81 -3.77 14.45 2.74
N ILE A 82 -2.98 13.50 3.24
CA ILE A 82 -3.00 13.06 4.65
C ILE A 82 -2.75 14.25 5.60
N ALA A 83 -1.80 15.11 5.31
CA ALA A 83 -1.53 16.28 6.14
C ALA A 83 -2.71 17.27 6.18
N LYS A 84 -3.35 17.54 5.03
CA LYS A 84 -4.55 18.39 4.95
C LYS A 84 -5.72 17.79 5.74
N SER A 85 -5.98 16.50 5.57
CA SER A 85 -7.06 15.79 6.28
C SER A 85 -6.82 15.74 7.77
N ASN A 86 -5.58 15.55 8.23
CA ASN A 86 -5.23 15.65 9.65
C ASN A 86 -5.61 17.02 10.24
N ILE A 87 -5.31 18.11 9.52
CA ILE A 87 -5.67 19.46 9.96
C ILE A 87 -7.21 19.64 10.01
N ALA A 88 -7.92 19.12 9.01
CA ALA A 88 -9.38 19.21 8.95
C ALA A 88 -10.03 18.45 10.10
N VAL A 89 -9.64 17.19 10.36
CA VAL A 89 -10.16 16.38 11.47
C VAL A 89 -9.79 17.02 12.81
N THR A 90 -8.58 17.54 12.99
CA THR A 90 -8.16 18.23 14.20
C THR A 90 -9.04 19.48 14.47
N LYS A 91 -9.33 20.27 13.44
CA LYS A 91 -10.24 21.42 13.57
C LYS A 91 -11.64 20.98 13.99
N THR A 92 -12.15 19.87 13.46
CA THR A 92 -13.45 19.31 13.83
C THR A 92 -13.48 18.88 15.30
N ILE A 93 -12.42 18.21 15.77
CA ILE A 93 -12.30 17.74 17.17
C ILE A 93 -12.20 18.93 18.13
N LEU A 94 -11.46 19.97 17.78
CA LEU A 94 -11.26 21.16 18.61
C LEU A 94 -12.41 22.17 18.53
N SER A 95 -13.40 21.93 17.65
CA SER A 95 -14.57 22.81 17.51
C SER A 95 -15.50 22.70 18.72
N PRO A 96 -16.00 23.81 19.28
CA PRO A 96 -16.97 23.80 20.37
C PRO A 96 -18.27 23.06 20.05
N SER A 97 -18.66 23.03 18.78
CA SER A 97 -19.79 22.26 18.25
C SER A 97 -19.22 21.19 17.33
N MET A 98 -19.01 19.98 17.85
CA MET A 98 -18.54 18.84 17.08
C MET A 98 -19.67 18.35 16.15
N LEU A 99 -19.77 18.94 14.96
CA LEU A 99 -20.75 18.56 13.94
C LEU A 99 -20.22 17.37 13.16
N ILE A 100 -20.36 16.18 13.73
CA ILE A 100 -20.05 14.90 13.05
C ILE A 100 -21.25 14.53 12.18
N ARG A 101 -21.00 14.32 10.89
CA ARG A 101 -21.99 13.80 9.92
C ARG A 101 -21.46 12.49 9.35
N GLN A 102 -21.56 11.44 10.13
CA GLN A 102 -21.16 10.10 9.70
C GLN A 102 -22.00 9.65 8.51
N ASN A 103 -21.35 9.07 7.52
CA ASN A 103 -22.00 8.49 6.37
C ASN A 103 -21.27 7.22 5.93
N LEU A 104 -22.03 6.27 5.41
CA LEU A 104 -21.55 5.06 4.78
C LEU A 104 -22.01 5.12 3.32
N PHE A 105 -21.06 5.12 2.39
CA PHE A 105 -21.33 5.32 0.97
C PHE A 105 -20.42 4.47 0.11
N THR A 106 -20.83 4.24 -1.12
CA THR A 106 -20.07 3.46 -2.10
C THR A 106 -19.17 4.37 -2.92
N VAL A 107 -17.92 3.93 -3.12
CA VAL A 107 -16.92 4.61 -3.94
C VAL A 107 -16.52 3.67 -5.08
N PRO A 108 -16.84 4.00 -6.34
CA PRO A 108 -16.40 3.19 -7.46
C PRO A 108 -14.89 3.28 -7.61
N TYR A 109 -14.27 2.21 -8.10
CA TYR A 109 -12.85 2.18 -8.42
C TYR A 109 -12.62 1.81 -9.89
N THR A 110 -11.55 2.35 -10.47
CA THR A 110 -11.18 2.14 -11.88
C THR A 110 -9.88 1.35 -12.06
N GLN A 111 -9.22 0.93 -10.96
CA GLN A 111 -8.01 0.14 -10.99
C GLN A 111 -8.27 -1.24 -11.63
N ARG A 112 -7.31 -1.67 -12.45
CA ARG A 112 -7.35 -2.96 -13.18
C ARG A 112 -6.66 -4.07 -12.41
N THR A 113 -5.66 -3.72 -11.61
CA THR A 113 -4.86 -4.68 -10.85
C THR A 113 -5.30 -4.74 -9.40
N ASP A 114 -5.22 -5.92 -8.78
CA ASP A 114 -5.48 -6.10 -7.34
C ASP A 114 -4.57 -5.19 -6.50
N LEU A 115 -3.33 -4.99 -6.94
CA LEU A 115 -2.40 -4.09 -6.27
C LEU A 115 -2.88 -2.63 -6.33
N GLY A 116 -3.39 -2.17 -7.48
CA GLY A 116 -3.97 -0.84 -7.62
C GLY A 116 -5.18 -0.65 -6.69
N GLN A 117 -6.07 -1.64 -6.63
CA GLN A 117 -7.23 -1.62 -5.72
C GLN A 117 -6.80 -1.56 -4.25
N VAL A 118 -5.81 -2.36 -3.85
CA VAL A 118 -5.25 -2.34 -2.49
C VAL A 118 -4.62 -0.98 -2.16
N ILE A 119 -3.89 -0.38 -3.10
CA ILE A 119 -3.31 0.96 -2.91
C ILE A 119 -4.41 1.99 -2.71
N PHE A 120 -5.49 1.96 -3.52
CA PHE A 120 -6.59 2.91 -3.39
C PHE A 120 -7.34 2.73 -2.07
N ALA A 121 -7.74 1.51 -1.70
CA ALA A 121 -8.41 1.20 -0.44
C ALA A 121 -7.59 1.64 0.79
N ASN A 122 -6.27 1.38 0.78
CA ASN A 122 -5.37 1.83 1.84
C ASN A 122 -5.20 3.35 1.86
N SER A 123 -5.17 4.01 0.71
CA SER A 123 -5.06 5.47 0.63
C SER A 123 -6.29 6.16 1.23
N ILE A 124 -7.50 5.63 0.98
CA ILE A 124 -8.73 6.07 1.63
C ILE A 124 -8.60 5.95 3.15
N THR A 125 -8.12 4.80 3.64
CA THR A 125 -7.99 4.53 5.07
C THR A 125 -6.86 5.35 5.73
N LEU A 126 -5.78 5.64 5.01
CA LEU A 126 -4.69 6.49 5.50
C LEU A 126 -5.08 7.97 5.58
N THR A 127 -6.12 8.36 4.85
CA THR A 127 -6.67 9.72 4.91
C THR A 127 -7.57 9.85 6.15
N PRO A 128 -7.16 10.64 7.18
CA PRO A 128 -7.92 10.74 8.41
C PRO A 128 -9.37 11.16 8.20
N GLY A 129 -10.28 10.44 8.83
CA GLY A 129 -11.72 10.67 8.73
C GLY A 129 -12.44 9.73 7.78
N THR A 130 -11.73 8.89 7.03
CA THR A 130 -12.32 7.88 6.14
C THR A 130 -11.72 6.49 6.40
N VAL A 131 -12.51 5.45 6.18
CA VAL A 131 -12.11 4.04 6.29
C VAL A 131 -12.80 3.21 5.22
N SER A 132 -12.06 2.42 4.48
CA SER A 132 -12.60 1.38 3.61
C SER A 132 -13.06 0.21 4.47
N VAL A 133 -14.37 -0.06 4.48
CA VAL A 133 -15.01 -1.06 5.36
C VAL A 133 -15.10 -2.40 4.65
N GLU A 134 -15.46 -2.38 3.36
CA GLU A 134 -15.69 -3.58 2.58
C GLU A 134 -15.27 -3.35 1.13
N THR A 135 -14.79 -4.42 0.49
CA THR A 135 -14.41 -4.43 -0.91
C THR A 135 -15.40 -5.29 -1.67
N GLU A 136 -16.12 -4.69 -2.60
CA GLU A 136 -17.02 -5.38 -3.51
C GLU A 136 -16.55 -5.22 -4.95
N THR A 137 -17.10 -6.03 -5.84
CA THR A 137 -16.74 -5.93 -7.26
C THR A 137 -17.16 -4.59 -7.84
N GLY A 138 -16.18 -3.78 -8.26
CA GLY A 138 -16.39 -2.47 -8.88
C GLY A 138 -16.52 -1.29 -7.91
N HIS A 139 -16.57 -1.52 -6.59
CA HIS A 139 -16.66 -0.43 -5.62
C HIS A 139 -16.19 -0.82 -4.22
N PHE A 140 -15.82 0.19 -3.43
CA PHE A 140 -15.56 0.07 -1.99
C PHE A 140 -16.72 0.65 -1.19
N LEU A 141 -17.05 0.01 -0.08
CA LEU A 141 -17.90 0.61 0.95
C LEU A 141 -17.02 1.43 1.89
N VAL A 142 -17.25 2.73 1.95
CA VAL A 142 -16.43 3.67 2.71
C VAL A 142 -17.24 4.32 3.79
N HIS A 143 -16.73 4.34 5.02
CA HIS A 143 -17.27 5.09 6.13
C HIS A 143 -16.49 6.40 6.30
N ALA A 144 -17.21 7.54 6.35
CA ALA A 144 -16.65 8.84 6.69
C ALA A 144 -17.21 9.37 8.00
N VAL A 145 -16.33 9.94 8.83
CA VAL A 145 -16.71 10.59 10.11
C VAL A 145 -17.43 11.91 9.87
N SER A 146 -17.06 12.64 8.83
CA SER A 146 -17.72 13.91 8.45
C SER A 146 -17.77 13.97 6.93
N TYR A 147 -18.90 13.57 6.38
CA TYR A 147 -19.12 13.52 4.94
C TYR A 147 -19.59 14.86 4.39
N THR A 148 -19.02 15.25 3.26
CA THR A 148 -19.43 16.38 2.43
C THR A 148 -19.50 15.95 0.95
N GLU A 149 -20.24 16.68 0.13
CA GLU A 149 -20.31 16.38 -1.33
C GLU A 149 -18.93 16.45 -2.01
N ASN A 150 -18.04 17.31 -1.51
CA ASN A 150 -16.67 17.45 -2.03
C ASN A 150 -15.80 16.20 -1.79
N ASP A 151 -16.18 15.32 -0.87
CA ASP A 151 -15.40 14.10 -0.58
C ASP A 151 -15.46 13.11 -1.72
N MET A 152 -16.58 13.04 -2.46
CA MET A 152 -16.68 12.20 -3.66
C MET A 152 -15.75 12.68 -4.76
N ASP A 153 -15.62 14.00 -4.96
CA ASP A 153 -14.69 14.56 -5.96
C ASP A 153 -13.22 14.30 -5.57
N ALA A 154 -12.91 14.40 -4.28
CA ALA A 154 -11.57 14.11 -3.77
C ALA A 154 -11.21 12.62 -3.92
N LEU A 155 -12.17 11.71 -3.68
CA LEU A 155 -11.99 10.28 -3.86
C LEU A 155 -11.87 9.91 -5.35
N ALA A 156 -12.61 10.57 -6.23
CA ALA A 156 -12.50 10.39 -7.67
C ALA A 156 -11.12 10.87 -8.21
N ASP A 157 -10.58 11.99 -7.70
CA ASP A 157 -9.21 12.42 -8.03
C ASP A 157 -8.16 11.42 -7.53
N MET A 158 -8.36 10.87 -6.31
CA MET A 158 -7.48 9.82 -5.77
C MET A 158 -7.52 8.55 -6.64
N ASP A 159 -8.71 8.08 -7.02
CA ASP A 159 -8.92 6.94 -7.91
C ASP A 159 -8.16 7.13 -9.24
N ALA A 160 -8.37 8.27 -9.90
CA ALA A 160 -7.70 8.58 -11.17
C ALA A 160 -6.17 8.60 -11.04
N ARG A 161 -5.65 9.12 -9.93
CA ARG A 161 -4.20 9.15 -9.67
C ARG A 161 -3.61 7.78 -9.43
N VAL A 162 -4.29 6.92 -8.68
CA VAL A 162 -3.86 5.52 -8.48
C VAL A 162 -3.86 4.77 -9.81
N SER A 163 -4.95 4.86 -10.57
CA SER A 163 -5.07 4.21 -11.88
C SER A 163 -4.00 4.69 -12.87
N ALA A 164 -3.59 5.97 -12.80
CA ALA A 164 -2.50 6.49 -13.61
C ALA A 164 -1.12 5.92 -13.25
N THR A 165 -0.96 5.30 -12.06
CA THR A 165 0.30 4.64 -11.68
C THR A 165 0.43 3.24 -12.28
N GLU A 166 -0.66 2.62 -12.71
CA GLU A 166 -0.64 1.31 -13.33
C GLU A 166 0.05 1.37 -14.70
N LEU A 167 0.77 0.29 -15.03
CA LEU A 167 1.33 0.12 -16.37
C LEU A 167 0.20 -0.22 -17.34
N ALA A 168 0.26 0.35 -18.54
CA ALA A 168 -0.62 -0.10 -19.62
C ALA A 168 -0.27 -1.54 -19.97
N GLU A 169 -1.28 -2.39 -20.18
CA GLU A 169 -1.04 -3.73 -20.72
C GLU A 169 -0.21 -3.62 -22.01
N PRO A 170 0.80 -4.49 -22.18
CA PRO A 170 1.47 -4.58 -23.46
C PRO A 170 0.45 -5.07 -24.49
N SER A 171 0.14 -4.22 -25.47
CA SER A 171 -0.74 -4.49 -26.61
C SER A 171 -0.18 -5.60 -27.50
#